data_3f498827f87962c206ea125f3ca8f4fb
#
_entry.id   3f498827f87962c206ea125f3ca8f4fb
#
_cell.length_a   1.000
_cell.length_b   1.000
_cell.length_c   1.000
_cell.angle_alpha   90.00
_cell.angle_beta   90.00
_cell.angle_gamma   90.00
#
_symmetry.space_group_name_H-M   'P 1'
#
loop_
_entity.id
_entity.type
_entity.pdbx_description
1 polymer ?
#
loop_
_entity_poly.entity_id
_entity_poly.type
_entity_poly.pdbx_seq_one_letter_code
_entity_poly.pdbx_strand_id
1 'polypeptide(L)'
;MGKFVEVHGYKNFVYCYGQGSITLVLLSGSGVPFPSLEYKTLAKALAKTYQVIGIEKLGYGRSDLTENNRDIDVVVHEYRSVLQKLGINSPIVLVAHSMGFLEALRWGQQYPFEIAGILGVDPATPDCYREFDVEGATKKLKEMSADSVEKYLALR
;
A
#
# COMPACT_ATOMS: atom_id res chain seq x y z
N MET A 1 1.24 -3.38 16.83
CA MET A 1 2.64 -3.87 16.86
C MET A 1 3.07 -4.15 15.42
N GLY A 2 4.30 -3.77 15.04
CA GLY A 2 4.81 -4.02 13.68
C GLY A 2 5.69 -5.25 13.66
N LYS A 3 5.67 -5.99 12.55
CA LYS A 3 6.53 -7.17 12.31
C LYS A 3 6.88 -7.28 10.83
N PHE A 4 7.92 -8.03 10.52
CA PHE A 4 8.26 -8.40 9.16
C PHE A 4 7.59 -9.73 8.79
N VAL A 5 7.10 -9.78 7.55
CA VAL A 5 6.56 -11.00 6.92
C VAL A 5 7.36 -11.22 5.64
N GLU A 6 8.04 -12.35 5.56
CA GLU A 6 8.83 -12.69 4.39
C GLU A 6 7.96 -13.38 3.34
N VAL A 7 7.96 -12.86 2.12
CA VAL A 7 7.24 -13.38 0.97
C VAL A 7 8.17 -13.33 -0.24
N HIS A 8 8.33 -14.45 -0.92
CA HIS A 8 9.18 -14.58 -2.13
C HIS A 8 10.61 -14.04 -1.95
N GLY A 9 11.19 -14.22 -0.74
CA GLY A 9 12.55 -13.77 -0.42
C GLY A 9 12.68 -12.30 -0.03
N TYR A 10 11.58 -11.56 0.05
CA TYR A 10 11.54 -10.16 0.50
C TYR A 10 10.79 -10.01 1.81
N LYS A 11 11.24 -9.10 2.66
CA LYS A 11 10.60 -8.76 3.92
C LYS A 11 9.65 -7.58 3.75
N ASN A 12 8.36 -7.83 3.95
CA ASN A 12 7.34 -6.79 3.99
C ASN A 12 7.10 -6.39 5.45
N PHE A 13 7.12 -5.11 5.75
CA PHE A 13 6.77 -4.62 7.07
C PHE A 13 5.25 -4.50 7.19
N VAL A 14 4.71 -5.13 8.23
CA VAL A 14 3.27 -5.17 8.50
C VAL A 14 3.02 -4.60 9.89
N TYR A 15 2.02 -3.75 10.01
CA TYR A 15 1.54 -3.27 11.29
C TYR A 15 0.10 -3.69 11.52
N CYS A 16 -0.18 -4.18 12.72
CA CYS A 16 -1.48 -4.70 13.11
C CYS A 16 -1.97 -4.01 14.38
N TYR A 17 -3.25 -3.64 14.39
CA TYR A 17 -3.95 -3.07 15.54
C TYR A 17 -5.34 -3.70 15.67
N GLY A 18 -5.83 -3.79 16.92
CA GLY A 18 -7.16 -4.32 17.21
C GLY A 18 -7.30 -5.83 17.00
N GLN A 19 -8.48 -6.35 17.33
CA GLN A 19 -8.83 -7.78 17.26
C GLN A 19 -10.33 -7.96 16.92
N GLY A 20 -10.90 -7.03 16.16
CA GLY A 20 -12.30 -7.12 15.73
C GLY A 20 -12.52 -8.27 14.74
N SER A 21 -13.77 -8.70 14.60
CA SER A 21 -14.16 -9.77 13.67
C SER A 21 -14.08 -9.36 12.19
N ILE A 22 -14.09 -8.07 11.90
CA ILE A 22 -13.92 -7.53 10.54
C ILE A 22 -12.48 -7.07 10.39
N THR A 23 -11.81 -7.55 9.34
CA THR A 23 -10.45 -7.13 9.00
C THR A 23 -10.47 -6.00 7.98
N LEU A 24 -9.87 -4.88 8.36
CA LEU A 24 -9.61 -3.75 7.47
C LEU A 24 -8.15 -3.81 7.02
N VAL A 25 -7.91 -3.73 5.72
CA VAL A 25 -6.56 -3.68 5.14
C VAL A 25 -6.33 -2.28 4.57
N LEU A 26 -5.33 -1.56 5.10
CA LEU A 26 -4.98 -0.21 4.67
C LEU A 26 -4.00 -0.28 3.50
N LEU A 27 -4.39 0.29 2.37
CA LEU A 27 -3.58 0.41 1.16
C LEU A 27 -3.14 1.86 0.97
N SER A 28 -1.84 2.08 0.97
CA SER A 28 -1.27 3.42 0.83
C SER A 28 -1.21 3.90 -0.62
N GLY A 29 -1.32 5.20 -0.80
CA GLY A 29 -1.07 5.87 -2.06
C GLY A 29 0.37 5.77 -2.53
N SER A 30 0.64 6.33 -3.71
CA SER A 30 2.00 6.48 -4.25
C SER A 30 2.75 7.58 -3.49
N GLY A 31 4.07 7.40 -3.33
CA GLY A 31 4.94 8.41 -2.74
C GLY A 31 4.81 8.60 -1.22
N VAL A 32 4.09 7.71 -0.53
CA VAL A 32 3.99 7.70 0.94
C VAL A 32 5.24 7.05 1.53
N PRO A 33 6.19 7.80 2.14
CA PRO A 33 7.46 7.24 2.57
C PRO A 33 7.32 6.18 3.66
N PHE A 34 6.43 6.42 4.65
CA PHE A 34 6.21 5.54 5.79
C PHE A 34 4.71 5.37 6.07
N PRO A 35 4.01 4.46 5.38
CA PRO A 35 2.58 4.24 5.57
C PRO A 35 2.18 3.94 7.02
N SER A 36 3.02 3.21 7.76
CA SER A 36 2.77 2.88 9.16
C SER A 36 2.79 4.09 10.10
N LEU A 37 3.45 5.17 9.72
CA LEU A 37 3.45 6.43 10.49
C LEU A 37 2.27 7.32 10.06
N GLU A 38 2.04 7.44 8.76
CA GLU A 38 0.97 8.27 8.20
C GLU A 38 -0.42 7.80 8.67
N TYR A 39 -0.68 6.50 8.57
CA TYR A 39 -1.98 5.95 8.99
C TYR A 39 -2.08 5.57 10.46
N LYS A 40 -1.07 5.85 11.27
CA LYS A 40 -1.03 5.42 12.69
C LYS A 40 -2.25 5.87 13.49
N THR A 41 -2.66 7.11 13.32
CA THR A 41 -3.82 7.68 14.06
C THR A 41 -5.12 7.06 13.60
N LEU A 42 -5.31 6.94 12.28
CA LEU A 42 -6.48 6.29 11.69
C LEU A 42 -6.56 4.81 12.12
N ALA A 43 -5.46 4.08 11.97
CA ALA A 43 -5.40 2.66 12.34
C ALA A 43 -5.74 2.44 13.82
N LYS A 44 -5.24 3.27 14.73
CA LYS A 44 -5.57 3.19 16.15
C LYS A 44 -7.03 3.54 16.46
N ALA A 45 -7.62 4.48 15.74
CA ALA A 45 -9.03 4.82 15.89
C ALA A 45 -9.92 3.66 15.45
N LEU A 46 -9.66 3.11 14.28
CA LEU A 46 -10.40 1.96 13.72
C LEU A 46 -10.21 0.69 14.55
N ALA A 47 -9.06 0.51 15.15
CA ALA A 47 -8.71 -0.66 15.96
C ALA A 47 -9.53 -0.81 17.26
N LYS A 48 -10.32 0.18 17.61
CA LYS A 48 -11.28 0.09 18.72
C LYS A 48 -12.42 -0.90 18.43
N THR A 49 -12.70 -1.12 17.14
CA THR A 49 -13.81 -1.96 16.66
C THR A 49 -13.36 -3.06 15.71
N TYR A 50 -12.33 -2.81 14.94
CA TYR A 50 -11.90 -3.66 13.82
C TYR A 50 -10.51 -4.25 14.07
N GLN A 51 -10.20 -5.36 13.38
CA GLN A 51 -8.83 -5.75 13.15
C GLN A 51 -8.28 -4.90 11.99
N VAL A 52 -7.20 -4.15 12.21
CA VAL A 52 -6.60 -3.27 11.21
C VAL A 52 -5.21 -3.78 10.85
N ILE A 53 -4.99 -4.03 9.58
CA ILE A 53 -3.71 -4.47 9.03
C ILE A 53 -3.27 -3.44 7.99
N GLY A 54 -2.06 -2.94 8.12
CA GLY A 54 -1.41 -2.17 7.08
C GLY A 54 -0.14 -2.86 6.63
N ILE A 55 0.11 -2.84 5.33
CA ILE A 55 1.28 -3.44 4.69
C ILE A 55 2.06 -2.33 4.02
N GLU A 56 3.31 -2.14 4.42
CA GLU A 56 4.25 -1.33 3.66
C GLU A 56 4.71 -2.16 2.46
N LYS A 57 4.28 -1.78 1.25
CA LYS A 57 4.68 -2.50 0.02
C LYS A 57 6.19 -2.40 -0.21
N LEU A 58 6.76 -3.32 -0.96
CA LEU A 58 8.19 -3.29 -1.28
C LEU A 58 8.59 -1.92 -1.86
N GLY A 59 9.71 -1.39 -1.40
CA GLY A 59 10.17 -0.03 -1.71
C GLY A 59 9.60 1.06 -0.81
N TYR A 60 8.74 0.73 0.17
CA TYR A 60 8.12 1.68 1.09
C TYR A 60 8.52 1.40 2.54
N GLY A 61 8.70 2.46 3.30
CA GLY A 61 8.91 2.41 4.74
C GLY A 61 10.08 1.52 5.16
N ARG A 62 9.76 0.44 5.85
CA ARG A 62 10.72 -0.54 6.37
C ARG A 62 10.79 -1.82 5.54
N SER A 63 9.93 -1.97 4.53
CA SER A 63 9.97 -3.10 3.62
C SER A 63 11.23 -3.08 2.77
N ASP A 64 11.64 -4.26 2.33
CA ASP A 64 12.81 -4.38 1.47
C ASP A 64 12.64 -3.60 0.16
N LEU A 65 13.76 -3.19 -0.40
CA LEU A 65 13.81 -2.67 -1.78
C LEU A 65 13.71 -3.84 -2.77
N THR A 66 13.18 -3.57 -3.95
CA THR A 66 13.08 -4.57 -5.01
C THR A 66 13.31 -3.91 -6.37
N GLU A 67 13.96 -4.64 -7.25
CA GLU A 67 14.10 -4.30 -8.67
C GLU A 67 13.03 -5.00 -9.54
N ASN A 68 12.20 -5.83 -8.92
CA ASN A 68 11.11 -6.50 -9.61
C ASN A 68 10.11 -5.49 -10.16
N ASN A 69 9.45 -5.88 -11.25
CA ASN A 69 8.34 -5.12 -11.81
C ASN A 69 7.30 -4.82 -10.72
N ARG A 70 6.77 -3.60 -10.73
CA ARG A 70 5.77 -3.11 -9.78
C ARG A 70 4.43 -2.88 -10.44
N ASP A 71 4.09 -3.71 -11.44
CA ASP A 71 2.74 -3.71 -12.02
C ASP A 71 1.71 -3.95 -10.92
N ILE A 72 0.53 -3.40 -11.14
CA ILE A 72 -0.56 -3.48 -10.18
C ILE A 72 -0.91 -4.94 -9.79
N ASP A 73 -0.78 -5.88 -10.72
CA ASP A 73 -1.03 -7.30 -10.47
C ASP A 73 0.02 -7.91 -9.55
N VAL A 74 1.28 -7.52 -9.71
CA VAL A 74 2.37 -7.94 -8.82
C VAL A 74 2.16 -7.40 -7.41
N VAL A 75 1.76 -6.14 -7.28
CA VAL A 75 1.49 -5.52 -5.97
C VAL A 75 0.29 -6.18 -5.28
N VAL A 76 -0.79 -6.45 -5.99
CA VAL A 76 -1.95 -7.17 -5.45
C VAL A 76 -1.55 -8.58 -4.98
N HIS A 77 -0.76 -9.30 -5.79
CA HIS A 77 -0.28 -10.62 -5.41
C HIS A 77 0.62 -10.59 -4.15
N GLU A 78 1.47 -9.56 -4.02
CA GLU A 78 2.30 -9.35 -2.84
C GLU A 78 1.43 -9.18 -1.58
N TYR A 79 0.44 -8.28 -1.61
CA TYR A 79 -0.48 -8.08 -0.49
C TYR A 79 -1.19 -9.37 -0.08
N ARG A 80 -1.73 -10.10 -1.07
CA ARG A 80 -2.41 -11.38 -0.84
C ARG A 80 -1.49 -12.39 -0.17
N SER A 81 -0.27 -12.54 -0.68
CA SER A 81 0.72 -13.46 -0.13
C SER A 81 1.10 -13.12 1.31
N VAL A 82 1.21 -11.83 1.65
CA VAL A 82 1.43 -11.37 3.01
C VAL A 82 0.26 -11.73 3.91
N LEU A 83 -0.99 -11.48 3.48
CA LEU A 83 -2.18 -11.81 4.27
C LEU A 83 -2.34 -13.31 4.49
N GLN A 84 -2.08 -14.12 3.47
CA GLN A 84 -2.09 -15.58 3.59
C GLN A 84 -1.08 -16.08 4.63
N LYS A 85 0.13 -15.52 4.63
CA LYS A 85 1.15 -15.83 5.66
C LYS A 85 0.75 -15.39 7.07
N LEU A 86 -0.10 -14.39 7.17
CA LEU A 86 -0.68 -13.95 8.45
C LEU A 86 -1.87 -14.79 8.89
N GLY A 87 -2.34 -15.75 8.07
CA GLY A 87 -3.52 -16.56 8.34
C GLY A 87 -4.84 -15.82 8.15
N ILE A 88 -4.84 -14.71 7.39
CA ILE A 88 -6.05 -13.95 7.07
C ILE A 88 -6.69 -14.58 5.83
N ASN A 89 -7.75 -15.36 6.03
CA ASN A 89 -8.43 -16.12 4.98
C ASN A 89 -9.92 -15.74 4.82
N SER A 90 -10.43 -14.84 5.65
CA SER A 90 -11.82 -14.33 5.56
C SER A 90 -11.89 -13.14 4.61
N PRO A 91 -13.07 -12.85 4.04
CA PRO A 91 -13.25 -11.63 3.26
C PRO A 91 -12.86 -10.39 4.07
N ILE A 92 -12.13 -9.49 3.42
CA ILE A 92 -11.57 -8.28 4.01
C ILE A 92 -12.23 -7.02 3.45
N VAL A 93 -12.15 -5.92 4.19
CA VAL A 93 -12.49 -4.60 3.67
C VAL A 93 -11.20 -3.86 3.37
N LEU A 94 -11.04 -3.41 2.13
CA LEU A 94 -9.92 -2.58 1.70
C LEU A 94 -10.23 -1.11 1.99
N VAL A 95 -9.34 -0.44 2.71
CA VAL A 95 -9.38 1.00 2.94
C VAL A 95 -8.20 1.60 2.20
N ALA A 96 -8.46 2.26 1.09
CA ALA A 96 -7.46 2.58 0.10
C ALA A 96 -7.37 4.09 -0.17
N HIS A 97 -6.18 4.63 -0.05
CA HIS A 97 -5.89 6.04 -0.30
C HIS A 97 -5.25 6.24 -1.68
N SER A 98 -5.70 7.29 -2.40
CA SER A 98 -5.09 7.73 -3.66
C SER A 98 -4.88 6.56 -4.64
N MET A 99 -3.66 6.36 -5.15
CA MET A 99 -3.29 5.24 -6.04
C MET A 99 -3.57 3.84 -5.45
N GLY A 100 -3.57 3.69 -4.14
CA GLY A 100 -3.94 2.43 -3.48
C GLY A 100 -5.37 1.99 -3.81
N PHE A 101 -6.24 2.93 -4.21
CA PHE A 101 -7.59 2.62 -4.63
C PHE A 101 -7.64 1.85 -5.96
N LEU A 102 -6.73 2.14 -6.89
CA LEU A 102 -6.60 1.35 -8.12
C LEU A 102 -6.15 -0.08 -7.81
N GLU A 103 -5.22 -0.24 -6.85
CA GLU A 103 -4.79 -1.55 -6.35
C GLU A 103 -5.97 -2.32 -5.74
N ALA A 104 -6.81 -1.64 -4.95
CA ALA A 104 -8.02 -2.22 -4.36
C ALA A 104 -9.05 -2.64 -5.41
N LEU A 105 -9.31 -1.80 -6.41
CA LEU A 105 -10.21 -2.13 -7.52
C LEU A 105 -9.70 -3.35 -8.29
N ARG A 106 -8.40 -3.39 -8.59
CA ARG A 106 -7.80 -4.52 -9.28
C ARG A 106 -7.89 -5.81 -8.48
N TRP A 107 -7.67 -5.72 -7.17
CA TRP A 107 -7.84 -6.86 -6.27
C TRP A 107 -9.28 -7.39 -6.30
N GLY A 108 -10.27 -6.50 -6.15
CA GLY A 108 -11.68 -6.88 -6.21
C GLY A 108 -12.10 -7.49 -7.56
N GLN A 109 -11.51 -7.02 -8.67
CA GLN A 109 -11.76 -7.62 -10.00
C GLN A 109 -11.18 -9.03 -10.13
N GLN A 110 -9.98 -9.27 -9.64
CA GLN A 110 -9.31 -10.56 -9.77
C GLN A 110 -9.78 -11.59 -8.74
N TYR A 111 -10.09 -11.14 -7.53
CA TYR A 111 -10.39 -12.00 -6.39
C TYR A 111 -11.63 -11.52 -5.63
N PRO A 112 -12.81 -11.48 -6.28
CA PRO A 112 -14.01 -10.86 -5.71
C PRO A 112 -14.47 -11.51 -4.40
N PHE A 113 -14.22 -12.79 -4.22
CA PHE A 113 -14.62 -13.51 -3.00
C PHE A 113 -13.74 -13.22 -1.78
N GLU A 114 -12.59 -12.57 -1.96
CA GLU A 114 -11.72 -12.15 -0.87
C GLU A 114 -12.13 -10.77 -0.31
N ILE A 115 -12.97 -10.02 -1.03
CA ILE A 115 -13.28 -8.62 -0.75
C ILE A 115 -14.73 -8.48 -0.28
N ALA A 116 -14.89 -8.08 0.98
CA ALA A 116 -16.20 -7.75 1.54
C ALA A 116 -16.63 -6.31 1.19
N GLY A 117 -15.68 -5.42 0.93
CA GLY A 117 -15.95 -4.04 0.54
C GLY A 117 -14.68 -3.26 0.26
N ILE A 118 -14.83 -2.13 -0.44
CA ILE A 118 -13.75 -1.20 -0.74
C ILE A 118 -14.19 0.20 -0.32
N LEU A 119 -13.38 0.85 0.51
CA LEU A 119 -13.55 2.23 0.94
C LEU A 119 -12.42 3.08 0.37
N GLY A 120 -12.76 4.09 -0.43
CA GLY A 120 -11.80 5.06 -0.96
C GLY A 120 -11.62 6.25 -0.01
N VAL A 121 -10.38 6.59 0.26
CA VAL A 121 -10.00 7.82 0.98
C VAL A 121 -9.25 8.69 -0.02
N ASP A 122 -9.89 9.76 -0.49
CA ASP A 122 -9.39 10.60 -1.59
C ASP A 122 -8.86 9.75 -2.76
N PRO A 123 -9.74 8.91 -3.36
CA PRO A 123 -9.31 7.83 -4.24
C PRO A 123 -8.91 8.35 -5.62
N ALA A 124 -7.79 7.84 -6.14
CA ALA A 124 -7.50 7.95 -7.56
C ALA A 124 -8.38 6.95 -8.33
N THR A 125 -9.10 7.42 -9.34
CA THR A 125 -9.91 6.57 -10.21
C THR A 125 -9.23 6.42 -11.58
N PRO A 126 -9.58 5.39 -12.39
CA PRO A 126 -9.04 5.26 -13.74
C PRO A 126 -9.26 6.51 -14.61
N ASP A 127 -10.37 7.22 -14.39
CA ASP A 127 -10.68 8.43 -15.16
C ASP A 127 -9.71 9.58 -14.87
N CYS A 128 -9.12 9.64 -13.68
CA CYS A 128 -8.10 10.64 -13.33
C CYS A 128 -6.85 10.54 -14.23
N TYR A 129 -6.66 9.40 -14.90
CA TYR A 129 -5.47 9.13 -15.72
C TYR A 129 -5.75 9.10 -17.23
N ARG A 130 -6.99 9.32 -17.69
CA ARG A 130 -7.33 9.30 -19.12
C ARG A 130 -6.60 10.36 -19.93
N GLU A 131 -6.36 11.53 -19.33
CA GLU A 131 -5.67 12.65 -19.96
C GLU A 131 -4.32 12.97 -19.27
N PHE A 132 -3.83 12.03 -18.44
CA PHE A 132 -2.63 12.25 -17.68
C PHE A 132 -1.39 12.02 -18.56
N ASP A 133 -0.57 13.06 -18.71
CA ASP A 133 0.72 12.97 -19.39
C ASP A 133 1.73 12.19 -18.52
N VAL A 134 1.74 10.87 -18.71
CA VAL A 134 2.64 9.96 -17.97
C VAL A 134 4.10 10.27 -18.25
N GLU A 135 4.44 10.60 -19.51
CA GLU A 135 5.83 10.88 -19.90
C GLU A 135 6.35 12.16 -19.25
N GLY A 136 5.58 13.25 -19.35
CA GLY A 136 5.91 14.53 -18.71
C GLY A 136 5.99 14.43 -17.18
N ALA A 137 5.05 13.71 -16.56
CA ALA A 137 5.08 13.49 -15.12
C ALA A 137 6.28 12.65 -14.68
N THR A 138 6.61 11.60 -15.43
CA THR A 138 7.79 10.75 -15.15
C THR A 138 9.08 11.53 -15.31
N LYS A 139 9.20 12.35 -16.35
CA LYS A 139 10.36 13.25 -16.53
C LYS A 139 10.52 14.20 -15.37
N LYS A 140 9.43 14.87 -14.97
CA LYS A 140 9.44 15.82 -13.85
C LYS A 140 9.82 15.14 -12.51
N LEU A 141 9.32 13.93 -12.26
CA LEU A 141 9.69 13.17 -11.05
C LEU A 141 11.18 12.80 -11.03
N LYS A 142 11.74 12.40 -12.18
CA LYS A 142 13.18 12.12 -12.29
C LYS A 142 14.02 13.36 -12.04
N GLU A 143 13.64 14.50 -12.59
CA GLU A 143 14.32 15.79 -12.38
C GLU A 143 14.26 16.21 -10.90
N MET A 144 13.09 16.12 -10.26
CA MET A 144 12.91 16.42 -8.85
C MET A 144 13.71 15.46 -7.94
N SER A 145 13.78 14.19 -8.28
CA SER A 145 14.55 13.19 -7.53
C SER A 145 16.06 13.50 -7.60
N ALA A 146 16.57 13.83 -8.79
CA ALA A 146 17.96 14.19 -8.99
C ALA A 146 18.34 15.45 -8.19
N ASP A 147 17.53 16.51 -8.28
CA ASP A 147 17.72 17.77 -7.54
C ASP A 147 17.67 17.55 -6.01
N SER A 148 16.78 16.66 -5.54
CA SER A 148 16.67 16.32 -4.11
C SER A 148 17.90 15.55 -3.60
N VAL A 149 18.44 14.64 -4.39
CA VAL A 149 19.66 13.88 -4.06
C VAL A 149 20.87 14.82 -4.03
N GLU A 150 20.99 15.71 -5.01
CA GLU A 150 22.08 16.69 -5.07
C GLU A 150 22.05 17.63 -3.86
N LYS A 151 20.86 18.16 -3.51
CA LYS A 151 20.68 18.98 -2.30
C LYS A 151 21.02 18.22 -1.02
N TYR A 152 20.64 16.96 -0.92
CA TYR A 152 20.99 16.13 0.24
C TYR A 152 22.49 15.91 0.37
N LEU A 153 23.18 15.65 -0.74
CA LEU A 153 24.63 15.47 -0.76
C LEU A 153 25.39 16.76 -0.44
N ALA A 154 24.84 17.92 -0.81
CA ALA A 154 25.43 19.23 -0.50
C ALA A 154 25.31 19.63 0.98
N LEU A 155 24.45 18.96 1.76
CA LEU A 155 24.25 19.19 3.19
C LEU A 155 25.15 18.33 4.09
N ARG A 156 26.00 17.47 3.50
CA ARG A 156 26.98 16.63 4.19
C ARG A 156 28.38 17.23 4.07
#